data_7a39dc7c87af32beef392f39e0884f0a
#
_entry.id   7a39dc7c87af32beef392f39e0884f0a
#
_cell.length_a   1.000
_cell.length_b   1.000
_cell.length_c   1.000
_cell.angle_alpha   90.00
_cell.angle_beta   90.00
_cell.angle_gamma   90.00
#
_symmetry.space_group_name_H-M   'P 1'
#
loop_
_entity.id
_entity.type
_entity.pdbx_description
1 polymer ?
#
loop_
_entity_poly.entity_id
_entity_poly.type
_entity_poly.pdbx_seq_one_letter_code
_entity_poly.pdbx_strand_id
1 'polypeptide(L)'
;MALRLYLFRHGETDWSLSGRYTGRTDLPLTAHGEDAAAKLGVRIRNILFTRVLTSPLRRAQETCKLAGLGQSFEIDTDLTEWDNGDDEGRMPAEILKSQPGWDLFRDGSPHGEMPAQICARADRLIARLRAMNGNVALFSHGHLLRVLAARWIGLSVRQAQHFLLNTASLSVLSYEHNCACQPAIALWNSTVQESFEPRPENRVGDTRPMKQRAIERWESEGGEIPIEQIQTKAAAKRSAPR
;
A
#
# COMPACT_ATOMS: atom_id res chain seq x y z
N MET A 1 -10.66 7.92 19.74
CA MET A 1 -10.49 6.75 18.83
C MET A 1 -9.03 6.67 18.43
N ALA A 2 -8.46 5.46 18.33
CA ALA A 2 -7.09 5.29 17.83
C ALA A 2 -6.97 5.80 16.38
N LEU A 3 -5.80 6.31 16.02
CA LEU A 3 -5.51 6.81 14.68
C LEU A 3 -5.52 5.65 13.68
N ARG A 4 -6.20 5.87 12.55
CA ARG A 4 -6.11 5.05 11.34
C ARG A 4 -5.91 5.94 10.12
N LEU A 5 -4.90 5.66 9.32
CA LEU A 5 -4.59 6.37 8.10
C LEU A 5 -5.08 5.55 6.91
N TYR A 6 -6.04 6.09 6.18
CA TYR A 6 -6.56 5.50 4.95
C TYR A 6 -5.86 6.13 3.78
N LEU A 7 -5.01 5.38 3.10
CA LEU A 7 -4.19 5.83 1.99
C LEU A 7 -4.89 5.50 0.68
N PHE A 8 -5.09 6.49 -0.16
CA PHE A 8 -5.70 6.38 -1.47
C PHE A 8 -4.71 6.82 -2.52
N ARG A 9 -4.25 5.90 -3.39
CA ARG A 9 -3.55 6.29 -4.60
C ARG A 9 -4.56 6.82 -5.61
N HIS A 10 -4.22 7.91 -6.30
CA HIS A 10 -5.05 8.48 -7.36
C HIS A 10 -5.48 7.44 -8.40
N GLY A 11 -6.60 7.68 -9.08
CA GLY A 11 -7.08 6.88 -10.20
C GLY A 11 -6.09 6.86 -11.37
N GLU A 12 -6.38 6.03 -12.39
CA GLU A 12 -5.54 5.92 -13.57
C GLU A 12 -5.42 7.25 -14.32
N THR A 13 -4.22 7.52 -14.86
CA THR A 13 -3.88 8.61 -15.78
C THR A 13 -3.19 8.00 -17.01
N ASP A 14 -3.10 8.72 -18.13
CA ASP A 14 -2.43 8.23 -19.35
C ASP A 14 -0.99 7.77 -19.08
N TRP A 15 -0.26 8.48 -18.20
CA TRP A 15 1.11 8.10 -17.89
C TRP A 15 1.19 6.91 -16.93
N SER A 16 0.27 6.78 -15.99
CA SER A 16 0.23 5.58 -15.15
C SER A 16 -0.14 4.32 -15.96
N LEU A 17 -1.02 4.45 -16.95
CA LEU A 17 -1.39 3.39 -17.88
C LEU A 17 -0.20 2.96 -18.77
N SER A 18 0.56 3.94 -19.30
CA SER A 18 1.75 3.68 -20.10
C SER A 18 3.01 3.35 -19.31
N GLY A 19 2.96 3.37 -17.96
CA GLY A 19 4.09 3.06 -17.10
C GLY A 19 5.19 4.13 -17.05
N ARG A 20 4.86 5.39 -17.40
CA ARG A 20 5.78 6.53 -17.34
C ARG A 20 5.87 7.07 -15.92
N TYR A 21 7.07 7.51 -15.53
CA TYR A 21 7.25 8.22 -14.29
C TYR A 21 6.47 9.54 -14.30
N THR A 22 5.66 9.74 -13.26
CA THR A 22 4.80 10.92 -13.12
C THR A 22 5.00 11.53 -11.74
N GLY A 23 5.80 12.54 -11.66
CA GLY A 23 6.02 13.29 -10.42
C GLY A 23 5.14 14.54 -10.38
N ARG A 24 5.68 15.68 -10.80
CA ARG A 24 5.04 16.99 -10.73
C ARG A 24 4.13 17.32 -11.90
N THR A 25 4.25 16.63 -13.02
CA THR A 25 3.35 16.82 -14.17
C THR A 25 1.90 16.57 -13.75
N ASP A 26 1.06 17.57 -13.98
CA ASP A 26 -0.32 17.56 -13.47
C ASP A 26 -1.30 17.06 -14.53
N LEU A 27 -1.45 15.74 -14.60
CA LEU A 27 -2.31 15.03 -15.53
C LEU A 27 -3.69 14.76 -14.94
N PRO A 28 -4.78 14.83 -15.76
CA PRO A 28 -6.11 14.41 -15.36
C PRO A 28 -6.21 12.88 -15.24
N LEU A 29 -7.30 12.42 -14.66
CA LEU A 29 -7.69 11.02 -14.69
C LEU A 29 -8.14 10.62 -16.10
N THR A 30 -7.98 9.33 -16.46
CA THR A 30 -8.68 8.73 -17.59
C THR A 30 -10.14 8.44 -17.20
N ALA A 31 -11.01 8.18 -18.18
CA ALA A 31 -12.38 7.74 -17.91
C ALA A 31 -12.43 6.48 -17.00
N HIS A 32 -11.50 5.53 -17.22
CA HIS A 32 -11.35 4.36 -16.36
C HIS A 32 -10.89 4.74 -14.93
N GLY A 33 -9.96 5.71 -14.82
CA GLY A 33 -9.52 6.24 -13.54
C GLY A 33 -10.63 6.94 -12.75
N GLU A 34 -11.51 7.66 -13.44
CA GLU A 34 -12.71 8.31 -12.84
C GLU A 34 -13.70 7.26 -12.31
N ASP A 35 -14.03 6.23 -13.12
CA ASP A 35 -14.90 5.14 -12.71
C ASP A 35 -14.34 4.36 -11.51
N ALA A 36 -13.04 4.06 -11.51
CA ALA A 36 -12.38 3.41 -10.39
C ALA A 36 -12.39 4.27 -9.12
N ALA A 37 -12.21 5.58 -9.23
CA ALA A 37 -12.32 6.51 -8.11
C ALA A 37 -13.75 6.59 -7.54
N ALA A 38 -14.77 6.58 -8.39
CA ALA A 38 -16.16 6.56 -7.94
C ALA A 38 -16.50 5.24 -7.22
N LYS A 39 -16.05 4.10 -7.75
CA LYS A 39 -16.19 2.79 -7.08
C LYS A 39 -15.48 2.73 -5.74
N LEU A 40 -14.33 3.37 -5.60
CA LEU A 40 -13.64 3.52 -4.33
C LEU A 40 -14.52 4.21 -3.29
N GLY A 41 -15.30 5.25 -3.69
CA GLY A 41 -16.26 5.94 -2.84
C GLY A 41 -17.32 5.01 -2.24
N VAL A 42 -17.82 4.05 -3.01
CA VAL A 42 -18.79 3.05 -2.52
C VAL A 42 -18.21 2.23 -1.36
N ARG A 43 -16.92 1.91 -1.40
CA ARG A 43 -16.25 1.10 -0.36
C ARG A 43 -16.07 1.84 0.94
N ILE A 44 -15.93 3.16 0.89
CA ILE A 44 -15.62 3.99 2.05
C ILE A 44 -16.82 4.77 2.59
N ARG A 45 -18.00 4.65 1.98
CA ARG A 45 -19.22 5.42 2.30
C ARG A 45 -19.66 5.35 3.78
N ASN A 46 -19.33 4.24 4.45
CA ASN A 46 -19.68 4.02 5.86
C ASN A 46 -18.53 4.40 6.82
N ILE A 47 -17.43 4.96 6.32
CA ILE A 47 -16.29 5.36 7.14
C ILE A 47 -16.43 6.87 7.42
N LEU A 48 -16.53 7.21 8.71
CA LEU A 48 -16.48 8.60 9.14
C LEU A 48 -15.02 9.04 9.26
N PHE A 49 -14.61 9.96 8.41
CA PHE A 49 -13.29 10.57 8.46
C PHE A 49 -13.30 11.82 9.33
N THR A 50 -12.34 11.93 10.23
CA THR A 50 -12.12 13.13 11.05
C THR A 50 -11.38 14.21 10.28
N ARG A 51 -10.55 13.81 9.30
CA ARG A 51 -9.83 14.70 8.38
C ARG A 51 -9.66 14.02 7.02
N VAL A 52 -9.65 14.86 5.98
CA VAL A 52 -9.38 14.45 4.60
C VAL A 52 -8.27 15.35 4.07
N LEU A 53 -7.10 14.78 3.78
CA LEU A 53 -5.95 15.48 3.25
C LEU A 53 -5.69 15.01 1.81
N THR A 54 -5.33 15.90 0.92
CA THR A 54 -5.03 15.59 -0.47
C THR A 54 -3.76 16.28 -0.95
N SER A 55 -3.05 15.61 -1.84
CA SER A 55 -2.00 16.22 -2.65
C SER A 55 -2.56 17.43 -3.42
N PRO A 56 -1.73 18.46 -3.67
CA PRO A 56 -2.12 19.58 -4.55
C PRO A 56 -2.34 19.17 -6.00
N LEU A 57 -1.87 17.98 -6.45
CA LEU A 57 -1.98 17.56 -7.83
C LEU A 57 -3.40 17.11 -8.20
N ARG A 58 -3.84 17.54 -9.38
CA ARG A 58 -5.21 17.40 -9.89
C ARG A 58 -5.74 15.97 -9.79
N ARG A 59 -4.97 14.97 -10.22
CA ARG A 59 -5.34 13.53 -10.20
C ARG A 59 -5.72 13.03 -8.80
N ALA A 60 -5.05 13.51 -7.74
CA ALA A 60 -5.37 13.13 -6.37
C ALA A 60 -6.64 13.83 -5.88
N GLN A 61 -6.79 15.11 -6.18
CA GLN A 61 -8.00 15.88 -5.84
C GLN A 61 -9.24 15.36 -6.57
N GLU A 62 -9.13 15.04 -7.87
CA GLU A 62 -10.23 14.44 -8.65
C GLU A 62 -10.64 13.09 -8.06
N THR A 63 -9.67 12.23 -7.70
CA THR A 63 -9.95 10.97 -7.03
C THR A 63 -10.69 11.19 -5.70
N CYS A 64 -10.27 12.15 -4.89
CA CYS A 64 -10.94 12.51 -3.63
C CYS A 64 -12.39 12.94 -3.85
N LYS A 65 -12.63 13.83 -4.85
CA LYS A 65 -13.95 14.32 -5.19
C LYS A 65 -14.88 13.21 -5.66
N LEU A 66 -14.40 12.36 -6.58
CA LEU A 66 -15.16 11.22 -7.12
C LEU A 66 -15.43 10.15 -6.07
N ALA A 67 -14.52 9.97 -5.10
CA ALA A 67 -14.77 9.12 -3.94
C ALA A 67 -15.77 9.68 -2.93
N GLY A 68 -16.42 10.83 -3.22
CA GLY A 68 -17.45 11.43 -2.37
C GLY A 68 -16.93 12.25 -1.20
N LEU A 69 -15.63 12.53 -1.13
CA LEU A 69 -15.01 13.33 -0.06
C LEU A 69 -14.60 14.74 -0.50
N GLY A 70 -15.18 15.22 -1.62
CA GLY A 70 -14.81 16.49 -2.23
C GLY A 70 -15.30 17.75 -1.50
N GLN A 71 -16.18 17.64 -0.51
CA GLN A 71 -16.82 18.84 0.11
C GLN A 71 -15.92 19.55 1.13
N SER A 72 -14.96 18.87 1.75
CA SER A 72 -14.07 19.44 2.77
C SER A 72 -12.78 18.67 2.88
N PHE A 73 -11.87 18.83 1.93
CA PHE A 73 -10.51 18.35 2.04
C PHE A 73 -9.52 19.50 2.22
N GLU A 74 -8.43 19.21 2.86
CA GLU A 74 -7.29 20.12 3.05
C GLU A 74 -6.17 19.71 2.09
N ILE A 75 -5.56 20.70 1.42
CA ILE A 75 -4.37 20.45 0.59
C ILE A 75 -3.15 20.38 1.49
N ASP A 76 -2.40 19.30 1.35
CA ASP A 76 -1.13 19.08 2.04
C ASP A 76 -0.02 18.85 1.01
N THR A 77 0.94 19.78 0.93
CA THR A 77 2.04 19.72 -0.03
C THR A 77 2.99 18.54 0.23
N ASP A 78 3.05 18.02 1.46
CA ASP A 78 3.84 16.82 1.77
C ASP A 78 3.23 15.55 1.16
N LEU A 79 1.98 15.59 0.68
CA LEU A 79 1.33 14.51 -0.07
C LEU A 79 1.64 14.53 -1.58
N THR A 80 2.44 15.46 -2.08
CA THR A 80 2.85 15.50 -3.50
C THR A 80 3.68 14.27 -3.84
N GLU A 81 3.60 13.80 -5.09
CA GLU A 81 4.41 12.66 -5.56
C GLU A 81 5.92 12.94 -5.49
N TRP A 82 6.71 11.91 -5.58
CA TRP A 82 8.17 12.01 -5.74
C TRP A 82 8.49 12.85 -6.98
N ASP A 83 9.32 13.86 -6.82
CA ASP A 83 9.78 14.67 -7.93
C ASP A 83 10.80 13.88 -8.77
N ASN A 84 10.39 13.49 -9.97
CA ASN A 84 11.21 12.66 -10.84
C ASN A 84 12.20 13.48 -11.69
N GLY A 85 12.27 14.82 -11.54
CA GLY A 85 13.25 15.67 -12.26
C GLY A 85 13.35 15.36 -13.74
N ASP A 86 14.55 15.05 -14.22
CA ASP A 86 14.83 14.75 -15.63
C ASP A 86 14.22 13.41 -16.12
N ASP A 87 13.77 12.56 -15.21
CA ASP A 87 13.13 11.29 -15.53
C ASP A 87 11.60 11.41 -15.64
N GLU A 88 11.05 12.61 -15.47
CA GLU A 88 9.62 12.90 -15.65
C GLU A 88 9.17 12.52 -17.06
N GLY A 89 8.10 11.74 -17.19
CA GLY A 89 7.55 11.27 -18.47
C GLY A 89 8.32 10.14 -19.16
N ARG A 90 9.46 9.71 -18.63
CA ARG A 90 10.24 8.59 -19.16
C ARG A 90 9.69 7.25 -18.67
N MET A 91 9.89 6.21 -19.47
CA MET A 91 9.62 4.83 -19.06
C MET A 91 10.82 4.22 -18.32
N PRO A 92 10.62 3.29 -17.38
CA PRO A 92 11.72 2.61 -16.70
C PRO A 92 12.78 2.04 -17.66
N ALA A 93 12.35 1.44 -18.77
CA ALA A 93 13.24 0.87 -19.78
C ALA A 93 14.10 1.92 -20.50
N GLU A 94 13.63 3.16 -20.64
CA GLU A 94 14.38 4.27 -21.25
C GLU A 94 15.44 4.77 -20.28
N ILE A 95 15.11 4.84 -18.99
CA ILE A 95 16.06 5.25 -17.94
C ILE A 95 17.17 4.22 -17.81
N LEU A 96 16.84 2.93 -17.73
CA LEU A 96 17.80 1.84 -17.61
C LEU A 96 18.75 1.73 -18.81
N LYS A 97 18.35 2.14 -20.02
CA LYS A 97 19.25 2.23 -21.18
C LYS A 97 20.35 3.30 -20.98
N SER A 98 20.02 4.44 -20.39
CA SER A 98 20.96 5.52 -20.14
C SER A 98 21.72 5.36 -18.81
N GLN A 99 21.12 4.65 -17.86
CA GLN A 99 21.66 4.45 -16.50
C GLN A 99 21.47 2.97 -16.07
N PRO A 100 22.35 2.06 -16.52
CA PRO A 100 22.25 0.63 -16.17
C PRO A 100 22.25 0.43 -14.65
N GLY A 101 21.27 -0.34 -14.15
CA GLY A 101 21.15 -0.64 -12.73
C GLY A 101 20.56 0.48 -11.86
N TRP A 102 20.04 1.56 -12.46
CA TRP A 102 19.37 2.63 -11.73
C TRP A 102 18.12 2.12 -10.99
N ASP A 103 17.90 2.67 -9.81
CA ASP A 103 16.75 2.40 -8.94
C ASP A 103 16.33 3.70 -8.24
N LEU A 104 15.08 4.14 -8.45
CA LEU A 104 14.56 5.39 -7.89
C LEU A 104 14.73 5.46 -6.36
N PHE A 105 14.47 4.37 -5.65
CA PHE A 105 14.52 4.35 -4.18
C PHE A 105 15.94 4.35 -3.60
N ARG A 106 16.94 4.10 -4.44
CA ARG A 106 18.38 4.16 -4.09
C ARG A 106 19.04 5.42 -4.60
N ASP A 107 18.78 5.78 -5.86
CA ASP A 107 19.56 6.77 -6.59
C ASP A 107 18.83 8.12 -6.72
N GLY A 108 17.49 8.12 -6.64
CA GLY A 108 16.68 9.29 -6.97
C GLY A 108 16.68 9.58 -8.47
N SER A 109 16.30 10.79 -8.85
CA SER A 109 16.35 11.28 -10.23
C SER A 109 17.13 12.58 -10.33
N PRO A 110 17.91 12.79 -11.40
CA PRO A 110 18.65 14.03 -11.61
C PRO A 110 17.70 15.24 -11.59
N HIS A 111 18.09 16.29 -10.90
CA HIS A 111 17.30 17.53 -10.69
C HIS A 111 15.93 17.30 -10.04
N GLY A 112 15.63 16.08 -9.56
CA GLY A 112 14.44 15.72 -8.80
C GLY A 112 14.70 15.61 -7.31
N GLU A 113 13.77 14.94 -6.62
CA GLU A 113 13.88 14.69 -5.19
C GLU A 113 14.76 13.46 -4.94
N MET A 114 15.75 13.61 -4.06
CA MET A 114 16.64 12.51 -3.67
C MET A 114 15.98 11.63 -2.60
N PRO A 115 16.38 10.35 -2.45
CA PRO A 115 15.83 9.43 -1.45
C PRO A 115 15.84 9.98 -0.01
N ALA A 116 16.87 10.74 0.36
CA ALA A 116 16.94 11.38 1.67
C ALA A 116 15.89 12.49 1.83
N GLN A 117 15.58 13.22 0.77
CA GLN A 117 14.61 14.32 0.80
C GLN A 117 13.18 13.81 0.94
N ILE A 118 12.78 12.82 0.12
CA ILE A 118 11.44 12.21 0.26
C ILE A 118 11.27 11.48 1.60
N CYS A 119 12.35 10.87 2.12
CA CYS A 119 12.36 10.27 3.45
C CYS A 119 12.07 11.32 4.53
N ALA A 120 12.78 12.45 4.52
CA ALA A 120 12.57 13.55 5.46
C ALA A 120 11.15 14.14 5.35
N ARG A 121 10.60 14.25 4.12
CA ARG A 121 9.23 14.72 3.87
C ARG A 121 8.20 13.74 4.43
N ALA A 122 8.37 12.43 4.19
CA ALA A 122 7.51 11.40 4.74
C ALA A 122 7.55 11.36 6.27
N ASP A 123 8.75 11.47 6.88
CA ASP A 123 8.92 11.48 8.33
C ASP A 123 8.24 12.71 8.97
N ARG A 124 8.37 13.89 8.35
CA ARG A 124 7.67 15.11 8.79
C ARG A 124 6.15 14.95 8.71
N LEU A 125 5.65 14.37 7.60
CA LEU A 125 4.23 14.06 7.46
C LEU A 125 3.75 13.08 8.53
N ILE A 126 4.48 11.98 8.77
CA ILE A 126 4.16 10.99 9.80
C ILE A 126 4.10 11.64 11.19
N ALA A 127 5.04 12.53 11.53
CA ALA A 127 5.05 13.21 12.82
C ALA A 127 3.76 14.03 13.03
N ARG A 128 3.30 14.75 12.00
CA ARG A 128 2.03 15.50 12.05
C ARG A 128 0.82 14.57 12.13
N LEU A 129 0.79 13.49 11.35
CA LEU A 129 -0.31 12.53 11.35
C LEU A 129 -0.46 11.82 12.70
N ARG A 130 0.64 11.49 13.35
CA ARG A 130 0.64 10.85 14.68
C ARG A 130 0.02 11.72 15.79
N ALA A 131 -0.05 13.03 15.58
CA ALA A 131 -0.73 13.95 16.50
C ALA A 131 -2.25 14.00 16.29
N MET A 132 -2.79 13.33 15.25
CA MET A 132 -4.22 13.27 14.94
C MET A 132 -4.89 12.05 15.57
N ASN A 133 -6.22 12.04 15.56
CA ASN A 133 -7.04 10.95 16.11
C ASN A 133 -8.14 10.55 15.12
N GLY A 134 -8.64 9.32 15.25
CA GLY A 134 -9.72 8.79 14.43
C GLY A 134 -9.25 8.38 13.02
N ASN A 135 -10.17 8.39 12.06
CA ASN A 135 -9.88 8.00 10.69
C ASN A 135 -9.45 9.22 9.88
N VAL A 136 -8.27 9.19 9.31
CA VAL A 136 -7.72 10.25 8.45
C VAL A 136 -7.56 9.70 7.04
N ALA A 137 -8.15 10.36 6.04
CA ALA A 137 -8.02 10.02 4.63
C ALA A 137 -6.85 10.80 4.00
N LEU A 138 -5.99 10.12 3.25
CA LEU A 138 -4.85 10.69 2.54
C LEU A 138 -4.94 10.33 1.06
N PHE A 139 -5.22 11.30 0.18
CA PHE A 139 -5.22 11.10 -1.27
C PHE A 139 -3.88 11.56 -1.85
N SER A 140 -3.14 10.62 -2.43
CA SER A 140 -1.78 10.86 -2.89
C SER A 140 -1.38 9.90 -4.02
N HIS A 141 -0.12 9.50 -4.09
CA HIS A 141 0.52 8.93 -5.26
C HIS A 141 1.29 7.65 -4.96
N GLY A 142 1.77 7.01 -6.03
CA GLY A 142 2.39 5.71 -5.96
C GLY A 142 3.65 5.66 -5.10
N HIS A 143 4.66 6.46 -5.42
CA HIS A 143 5.94 6.37 -4.74
C HIS A 143 5.89 6.97 -3.33
N LEU A 144 5.26 8.13 -3.14
CA LEU A 144 5.15 8.71 -1.80
C LEU A 144 4.43 7.78 -0.82
N LEU A 145 3.28 7.19 -1.21
CA LEU A 145 2.53 6.32 -0.29
C LEU A 145 3.31 5.04 0.06
N ARG A 146 4.11 4.51 -0.86
CA ARG A 146 5.01 3.38 -0.59
C ARG A 146 6.09 3.76 0.42
N VAL A 147 6.71 4.94 0.25
CA VAL A 147 7.68 5.48 1.21
C VAL A 147 7.02 5.74 2.55
N LEU A 148 5.84 6.36 2.58
CA LEU A 148 5.09 6.62 3.81
C LEU A 148 4.81 5.33 4.59
N ALA A 149 4.37 4.27 3.91
CA ALA A 149 4.11 2.97 4.54
C ALA A 149 5.39 2.32 5.09
N ALA A 150 6.48 2.34 4.32
CA ALA A 150 7.77 1.82 4.79
C ALA A 150 8.24 2.58 6.04
N ARG A 151 8.22 3.92 6.00
CA ARG A 151 8.62 4.77 7.12
C ARG A 151 7.70 4.62 8.34
N TRP A 152 6.39 4.42 8.13
CA TRP A 152 5.43 4.18 9.20
C TRP A 152 5.82 3.00 10.09
N ILE A 153 6.26 1.90 9.49
CA ILE A 153 6.67 0.66 10.19
C ILE A 153 8.19 0.60 10.47
N GLY A 154 8.91 1.71 10.31
CA GLY A 154 10.34 1.80 10.67
C GLY A 154 11.32 1.26 9.62
N LEU A 155 10.86 0.96 8.39
CA LEU A 155 11.73 0.52 7.31
C LEU A 155 12.42 1.71 6.61
N SER A 156 13.52 1.44 5.91
CA SER A 156 14.22 2.44 5.09
C SER A 156 13.43 2.76 3.82
N VAL A 157 13.68 3.94 3.22
CA VAL A 157 13.09 4.34 1.93
C VAL A 157 13.36 3.32 0.83
N ARG A 158 14.55 2.69 0.83
CA ARG A 158 14.93 1.68 -0.15
C ARG A 158 14.02 0.45 -0.13
N GLN A 159 13.49 0.08 1.03
CA GLN A 159 12.59 -1.05 1.17
C GLN A 159 11.17 -0.77 0.62
N ALA A 160 10.83 0.50 0.39
CA ALA A 160 9.57 0.88 -0.24
C ALA A 160 9.41 0.33 -1.67
N GLN A 161 10.51 -0.04 -2.36
CA GLN A 161 10.46 -0.69 -3.67
C GLN A 161 9.66 -2.00 -3.67
N HIS A 162 9.54 -2.67 -2.53
CA HIS A 162 8.84 -3.95 -2.40
C HIS A 162 7.32 -3.80 -2.16
N PHE A 163 6.85 -2.59 -1.90
CA PHE A 163 5.42 -2.32 -1.67
C PHE A 163 4.73 -1.93 -2.99
N LEU A 164 4.23 -2.89 -3.75
CA LEU A 164 3.44 -2.58 -4.95
C LEU A 164 2.15 -1.85 -4.56
N LEU A 165 1.74 -0.88 -5.37
CA LEU A 165 0.56 -0.07 -5.11
C LEU A 165 -0.12 0.30 -6.43
N ASN A 166 -1.34 -0.17 -6.65
CA ASN A 166 -2.13 0.06 -7.85
C ASN A 166 -2.85 1.42 -7.80
N THR A 167 -3.24 1.96 -8.97
CA THR A 167 -4.12 3.13 -9.06
C THR A 167 -5.48 2.83 -8.44
N ALA A 168 -6.16 3.84 -7.87
CA ALA A 168 -7.42 3.71 -7.15
C ALA A 168 -7.41 2.60 -6.07
N SER A 169 -6.26 2.34 -5.46
CA SER A 169 -6.13 1.38 -4.35
C SER A 169 -6.37 2.06 -3.00
N LEU A 170 -6.83 1.25 -2.06
CA LEU A 170 -6.96 1.58 -0.64
C LEU A 170 -5.94 0.79 0.18
N SER A 171 -5.20 1.48 1.03
CA SER A 171 -4.38 0.88 2.07
C SER A 171 -4.69 1.50 3.43
N VAL A 172 -4.42 0.79 4.52
CA VAL A 172 -4.69 1.28 5.89
C VAL A 172 -3.45 1.07 6.75
N LEU A 173 -2.94 2.16 7.30
CA LEU A 173 -1.92 2.12 8.34
C LEU A 173 -2.59 2.35 9.70
N SER A 174 -2.15 1.62 10.69
CA SER A 174 -2.72 1.68 12.03
C SER A 174 -1.68 1.28 13.08
N TYR A 175 -2.15 1.01 14.26
CA TYR A 175 -1.35 0.44 15.34
C TYR A 175 -1.92 -0.91 15.76
N GLU A 176 -1.06 -1.89 15.99
CA GLU A 176 -1.47 -3.15 16.56
C GLU A 176 -1.92 -2.95 18.00
N HIS A 177 -2.99 -3.63 18.41
CA HIS A 177 -3.60 -3.51 19.74
C HIS A 177 -3.89 -2.07 20.21
N ASN A 178 -4.07 -1.13 19.25
CA ASN A 178 -4.21 0.32 19.51
C ASN A 178 -3.02 0.93 20.30
N CYS A 179 -1.85 0.28 20.30
CA CYS A 179 -0.64 0.78 20.93
C CYS A 179 0.19 1.60 19.92
N ALA A 180 0.38 2.90 20.17
CA ALA A 180 1.22 3.77 19.35
C ALA A 180 2.68 3.30 19.24
N CYS A 181 3.11 2.37 20.08
CA CYS A 181 4.42 1.73 20.05
C CYS A 181 4.57 0.66 18.97
N GLN A 182 3.46 0.20 18.35
CA GLN A 182 3.44 -0.90 17.39
C GLN A 182 2.75 -0.46 16.08
N PRO A 183 3.39 0.37 15.24
CA PRO A 183 2.85 0.76 13.95
C PRO A 183 2.76 -0.45 13.02
N ALA A 184 1.62 -0.59 12.33
CA ALA A 184 1.30 -1.73 11.49
C ALA A 184 0.64 -1.31 10.17
N ILE A 185 0.72 -2.17 9.16
CA ILE A 185 -0.05 -2.10 7.92
C ILE A 185 -1.25 -3.04 8.07
N ALA A 186 -2.44 -2.50 8.27
CA ALA A 186 -3.66 -3.28 8.47
C ALA A 186 -4.28 -3.76 7.15
N LEU A 187 -4.04 -3.02 6.06
CA LEU A 187 -4.48 -3.35 4.70
C LEU A 187 -3.48 -2.76 3.72
N TRP A 188 -3.14 -3.50 2.67
CA TRP A 188 -2.26 -2.98 1.63
C TRP A 188 -2.81 -3.26 0.23
N ASN A 189 -2.82 -2.21 -0.63
CA ASN A 189 -3.07 -2.27 -2.06
C ASN A 189 -4.40 -2.94 -2.46
N SER A 190 -5.47 -2.78 -1.69
CA SER A 190 -6.77 -3.34 -2.02
C SER A 190 -7.45 -2.53 -3.13
N THR A 191 -7.78 -3.17 -4.25
CA THR A 191 -8.43 -2.57 -5.42
C THR A 191 -9.90 -2.98 -5.54
N VAL A 192 -10.66 -2.28 -6.38
CA VAL A 192 -12.08 -2.60 -6.64
C VAL A 192 -12.24 -3.86 -7.49
N GLN A 193 -11.21 -4.22 -8.27
CA GLN A 193 -11.21 -5.40 -9.15
C GLN A 193 -10.95 -6.72 -8.42
N GLU A 194 -10.43 -6.66 -7.21
CA GLU A 194 -10.44 -7.82 -6.34
C GLU A 194 -11.90 -8.05 -5.93
N SER A 195 -12.67 -8.78 -6.78
CA SER A 195 -13.74 -9.59 -6.26
C SER A 195 -13.03 -10.47 -5.21
N PHE A 196 -13.15 -10.08 -3.95
CA PHE A 196 -12.94 -10.99 -2.86
C PHE A 196 -13.98 -12.08 -3.10
N GLU A 197 -13.62 -13.10 -3.89
CA GLU A 197 -14.33 -14.35 -3.79
C GLU A 197 -14.18 -14.74 -2.33
N PRO A 198 -15.27 -14.68 -1.53
CA PRO A 198 -15.19 -15.15 -0.17
C PRO A 198 -14.62 -16.56 -0.31
N ARG A 199 -13.43 -16.82 0.29
CA ARG A 199 -12.94 -18.19 0.41
C ARG A 199 -14.16 -18.99 0.80
N PRO A 200 -14.47 -20.11 0.12
CA PRO A 200 -15.66 -20.86 0.45
C PRO A 200 -15.64 -21.11 1.95
N GLU A 201 -16.45 -20.31 2.66
CA GLU A 201 -16.62 -20.46 4.10
C GLU A 201 -17.03 -21.92 4.27
N ASN A 202 -16.29 -22.62 5.08
CA ASN A 202 -16.50 -23.95 5.57
C ASN A 202 -17.77 -24.57 5.02
N ARG A 203 -17.65 -25.49 4.05
CA ARG A 203 -18.81 -26.34 3.73
C ARG A 203 -19.34 -26.86 5.05
N VAL A 204 -20.55 -26.44 5.41
CA VAL A 204 -21.29 -27.00 6.54
C VAL A 204 -21.29 -28.51 6.28
N GLY A 205 -20.50 -29.27 7.08
CA GLY A 205 -20.37 -30.72 6.90
C GLY A 205 -18.93 -31.25 6.87
N ASP A 206 -17.87 -30.42 6.96
CA ASP A 206 -16.51 -30.92 7.08
C ASP A 206 -16.23 -31.46 8.49
N THR A 207 -16.39 -32.78 8.67
CA THR A 207 -16.21 -33.50 9.94
C THR A 207 -14.74 -33.79 10.27
N ARG A 208 -13.78 -33.34 9.44
CA ARG A 208 -12.35 -33.60 9.68
C ARG A 208 -11.86 -32.88 10.95
N PRO A 209 -10.95 -33.48 11.71
CA PRO A 209 -10.38 -32.85 12.90
C PRO A 209 -9.79 -31.47 12.60
N MET A 210 -10.00 -30.50 13.48
CA MET A 210 -9.53 -29.12 13.34
C MET A 210 -8.03 -29.03 13.04
N LYS A 211 -7.23 -29.94 13.62
CA LYS A 211 -5.78 -30.04 13.39
C LYS A 211 -5.44 -30.40 11.94
N GLN A 212 -6.21 -31.28 11.32
CA GLN A 212 -6.00 -31.69 9.92
C GLN A 212 -6.34 -30.56 8.94
N ARG A 213 -7.43 -29.84 9.19
CA ARG A 213 -7.82 -28.65 8.42
C ARG A 213 -6.79 -27.51 8.53
N ALA A 214 -6.17 -27.35 9.70
CA ALA A 214 -5.11 -26.36 9.91
C ALA A 214 -3.83 -26.71 9.13
N ILE A 215 -3.45 -27.99 9.07
CA ILE A 215 -2.28 -28.46 8.31
C ILE A 215 -2.50 -28.28 6.80
N GLU A 216 -3.64 -28.72 6.26
CA GLU A 216 -3.96 -28.57 4.84
C GLU A 216 -4.04 -27.10 4.40
N ARG A 217 -4.56 -26.22 5.29
CA ARG A 217 -4.56 -24.78 5.05
C ARG A 217 -3.14 -24.24 4.98
N TRP A 218 -2.28 -24.62 5.92
CA TRP A 218 -0.89 -24.19 5.97
C TRP A 218 -0.10 -24.67 4.74
N GLU A 219 -0.29 -25.93 4.31
CA GLU A 219 0.29 -26.49 3.09
C GLU A 219 -0.22 -25.77 1.82
N SER A 220 -1.51 -25.43 1.74
CA SER A 220 -2.08 -24.69 0.61
C SER A 220 -1.62 -23.23 0.53
N GLU A 221 -1.16 -22.66 1.64
CA GLU A 221 -0.57 -21.34 1.74
C GLU A 221 0.96 -21.32 1.48
N GLY A 222 1.53 -22.44 0.99
CA GLY A 222 2.95 -22.57 0.65
C GLY A 222 3.86 -22.92 1.83
N GLY A 223 3.30 -23.41 2.92
CA GLY A 223 4.05 -23.89 4.07
C GLY A 223 4.73 -25.23 3.77
N GLU A 224 6.05 -25.32 3.95
CA GLU A 224 6.81 -26.57 3.90
C GLU A 224 7.18 -27.06 5.30
N ILE A 225 7.01 -28.37 5.54
CA ILE A 225 7.50 -28.98 6.79
C ILE A 225 8.98 -29.29 6.60
N PRO A 226 9.91 -28.73 7.41
CA PRO A 226 11.32 -29.08 7.33
C PRO A 226 11.50 -30.60 7.53
N ILE A 227 12.16 -31.26 6.59
CA ILE A 227 12.33 -32.71 6.53
C ILE A 227 13.00 -33.27 7.81
N GLU A 228 13.78 -32.49 8.53
CA GLU A 228 14.43 -32.87 9.79
C GLU A 228 13.46 -33.24 10.93
N GLN A 229 12.24 -32.70 10.94
CA GLN A 229 11.24 -33.02 11.98
C GLN A 229 10.49 -34.33 11.71
N ILE A 230 10.53 -34.85 10.48
CA ILE A 230 9.89 -36.11 10.11
C ILE A 230 10.76 -37.29 10.56
N GLN A 231 12.09 -37.17 10.52
CA GLN A 231 13.01 -38.26 10.89
C GLN A 231 13.07 -38.49 12.40
N THR A 232 12.95 -37.45 13.22
CA THR A 232 12.95 -37.57 14.68
C THR A 232 11.69 -38.23 15.24
N LYS A 233 10.52 -38.08 14.60
CA LYS A 233 9.29 -38.79 15.03
C LYS A 233 9.24 -40.25 14.62
N ALA A 234 9.90 -40.62 13.55
CA ALA A 234 10.00 -42.03 13.13
C ALA A 234 10.96 -42.86 14.01
N ALA A 235 12.02 -42.24 14.52
CA ALA A 235 12.97 -42.86 15.45
C ALA A 235 12.38 -43.10 16.85
N ALA A 236 11.57 -42.15 17.36
CA ALA A 236 10.93 -42.25 18.67
C ALA A 236 9.84 -43.37 18.75
N LYS A 237 9.27 -43.80 17.63
CA LYS A 237 8.26 -44.87 17.58
C LYS A 237 8.86 -46.29 17.55
N ARG A 238 10.17 -46.43 17.35
CA ARG A 238 10.86 -47.75 17.30
C ARG A 238 11.53 -48.15 18.60
N SER A 239 11.54 -47.33 19.65
CA SER A 239 12.20 -47.56 20.92
C SER A 239 11.30 -47.72 22.14
N ALA A 240 10.02 -48.05 21.97
CA ALA A 240 9.14 -48.40 23.09
C ALA A 240 9.30 -49.93 23.36
N PRO A 241 9.77 -50.36 24.54
CA PRO A 241 9.81 -51.76 24.89
C PRO A 241 8.41 -52.34 25.13
N ARG A 242 8.26 -53.62 24.81
CA ARG A 242 7.04 -54.41 25.07
C ARG A 242 6.84 -54.66 26.56
#